data_6b20f10a517d89da605a2b168ce62291
#
_entry.id   6b20f10a517d89da605a2b168ce62291
#
_cell.length_a   1.000
_cell.length_b   1.000
_cell.length_c   1.000
_cell.angle_alpha   90.00
_cell.angle_beta   90.00
_cell.angle_gamma   90.00
#
_symmetry.space_group_name_H-M   'P 1'
#
loop_
_entity.id
_entity.type
_entity.pdbx_description
1 polymer ?
#
loop_
_entity_poly.entity_id
_entity_poly.type
_entity_poly.pdbx_seq_one_letter_code
_entity_poly.pdbx_strand_id
1 'polypeptide(L)'
;MQTLNAIKNADAKGDSFSSREFPMMDTDFDFIARMANEKTGIQLGKHKRDMIYSRIVRRIRSLNLQTFSEYCDYLKSHQNEEMTNFINAITTNLTSFFREEHHFDFLKDTVIPEIKSKNTVSKKLRVWSAGCSTGEEPYSLAMTFHSAFSDARGWDIKVLATDLDTNVVLHGKTGVYVQDRVDGLPASILKKNFNEVVPASGRGRAYEMSPHLKQYITFNRLNLLSDWPMKGKFDVIFCRNVVIYFNKDTQRILFDRYADMLKPNGYLFIGHSETLHGVTKRFESLGRTIYRKIS
;
A
#
# COMPACT_ATOMS: atom_id res chain seq x y z
N MET A 1 68.39 -17.88 -4.90
CA MET A 1 67.88 -16.49 -4.98
C MET A 1 66.61 -16.51 -5.76
N GLN A 2 65.53 -16.84 -5.11
CA GLN A 2 64.14 -16.68 -5.61
C GLN A 2 63.22 -17.08 -4.48
N THR A 3 62.81 -16.12 -3.70
CA THR A 3 61.66 -16.21 -2.77
C THR A 3 61.52 -14.84 -2.11
N LEU A 4 60.61 -14.01 -2.63
CA LEU A 4 60.08 -12.85 -1.91
C LEU A 4 59.24 -12.02 -2.90
N ASN A 5 57.97 -12.44 -3.15
CA ASN A 5 56.94 -11.59 -3.68
C ASN A 5 55.59 -12.36 -3.77
N ALA A 6 55.03 -12.62 -2.60
CA ALA A 6 53.67 -13.14 -2.54
C ALA A 6 53.04 -12.78 -1.17
N ILE A 7 52.89 -11.50 -0.86
CA ILE A 7 51.99 -11.02 0.18
C ILE A 7 51.77 -9.52 -0.10
N LYS A 8 50.77 -9.19 -0.92
CA LYS A 8 50.09 -7.87 -0.98
C LYS A 8 48.99 -7.96 -2.03
N ASN A 9 47.85 -8.51 -1.69
CA ASN A 9 46.58 -8.25 -2.33
C ASN A 9 45.48 -8.99 -1.57
N ALA A 10 45.26 -8.58 -0.33
CA ALA A 10 44.08 -8.92 0.43
C ALA A 10 43.84 -7.70 1.34
N ASP A 11 43.12 -6.72 0.81
CA ASP A 11 42.39 -5.70 1.56
C ASP A 11 42.03 -4.56 0.62
N ALA A 12 40.99 -4.80 -0.23
CA ALA A 12 40.30 -3.73 -0.94
C ALA A 12 38.83 -4.14 -1.16
N LYS A 13 38.14 -4.46 -0.08
CA LYS A 13 36.68 -4.39 0.05
C LYS A 13 36.34 -3.45 1.20
N GLY A 14 36.86 -2.26 1.14
CA GLY A 14 36.59 -1.17 2.05
C GLY A 14 35.89 -0.05 1.30
N ASP A 15 34.70 0.26 1.75
CA ASP A 15 34.02 1.56 1.67
C ASP A 15 33.68 2.17 0.30
N SER A 16 32.56 1.71 -0.27
CA SER A 16 31.78 2.53 -1.20
C SER A 16 31.04 3.70 -0.50
N PHE A 17 31.33 3.98 0.77
CA PHE A 17 30.67 5.00 1.58
C PHE A 17 31.29 6.40 1.48
N SER A 18 32.48 6.56 0.92
CA SER A 18 33.22 7.83 0.95
C SER A 18 32.85 8.85 -0.12
N SER A 19 31.87 8.56 -0.99
CA SER A 19 31.45 9.50 -2.07
C SER A 19 29.99 9.97 -1.97
N ARG A 20 29.29 9.70 -0.86
CA ARG A 20 27.89 10.13 -0.69
C ARG A 20 27.83 11.59 -0.25
N GLU A 21 26.90 12.35 -0.84
CA GLU A 21 26.68 13.78 -0.55
C GLU A 21 26.47 14.06 0.95
N PHE A 22 25.71 13.20 1.63
CA PHE A 22 25.46 13.29 3.07
C PHE A 22 25.89 11.98 3.73
N PRO A 23 26.85 11.99 4.67
CA PRO A 23 27.21 10.78 5.41
C PRO A 23 26.03 10.34 6.31
N MET A 24 25.71 9.03 6.28
CA MET A 24 24.72 8.41 7.16
C MET A 24 25.43 7.39 8.05
N MET A 25 25.52 7.68 9.34
CA MET A 25 26.09 6.77 10.33
C MET A 25 25.13 5.62 10.63
N ASP A 26 25.62 4.54 11.23
CA ASP A 26 24.75 3.44 11.68
C ASP A 26 23.74 3.89 12.72
N THR A 27 24.15 4.78 13.62
CA THR A 27 23.29 5.39 14.64
C THR A 27 22.12 6.16 14.04
N ASP A 28 22.33 6.85 12.90
CA ASP A 28 21.26 7.57 12.20
C ASP A 28 20.26 6.60 11.59
N PHE A 29 20.76 5.55 10.92
CA PHE A 29 19.90 4.52 10.35
C PHE A 29 19.08 3.80 11.42
N ASP A 30 19.71 3.42 12.54
CA ASP A 30 19.05 2.73 13.64
C ASP A 30 17.97 3.61 14.29
N PHE A 31 18.23 4.92 14.42
CA PHE A 31 17.21 5.88 14.88
C PHE A 31 16.03 5.96 13.92
N ILE A 32 16.28 6.10 12.60
CA ILE A 32 15.25 6.15 11.57
C ILE A 32 14.44 4.85 11.56
N ALA A 33 15.10 3.68 11.64
CA ALA A 33 14.42 2.38 11.65
C ALA A 33 13.54 2.20 12.89
N ARG A 34 14.01 2.61 14.06
CA ARG A 34 13.25 2.58 15.30
C ARG A 34 12.03 3.50 15.22
N MET A 35 12.22 4.74 14.78
CA MET A 35 11.13 5.72 14.64
C MET A 35 10.07 5.22 13.64
N ALA A 36 10.48 4.64 12.51
CA ALA A 36 9.58 4.04 11.55
C ALA A 36 8.75 2.91 12.19
N ASN A 37 9.40 2.02 12.92
CA ASN A 37 8.71 0.92 13.61
C ASN A 37 7.74 1.41 14.68
N GLU A 38 8.15 2.31 15.56
CA GLU A 38 7.31 2.85 16.64
C GLU A 38 6.06 3.58 16.10
N LYS A 39 6.20 4.34 15.03
CA LYS A 39 5.10 5.15 14.48
C LYS A 39 4.20 4.40 13.50
N THR A 40 4.73 3.38 12.82
CA THR A 40 4.03 2.74 11.68
C THR A 40 4.03 1.21 11.73
N GLY A 41 4.85 0.59 12.58
CA GLY A 41 5.10 -0.85 12.60
C GLY A 41 6.02 -1.36 11.47
N ILE A 42 6.42 -0.48 10.55
CA ILE A 42 7.27 -0.87 9.42
C ILE A 42 8.66 -1.28 9.91
N GLN A 43 9.09 -2.48 9.52
CA GLN A 43 10.43 -2.99 9.80
C GLN A 43 11.39 -2.57 8.69
N LEU A 44 12.40 -1.78 9.05
CA LEU A 44 13.47 -1.37 8.15
C LEU A 44 14.74 -2.17 8.44
N GLY A 45 14.94 -3.26 7.71
CA GLY A 45 16.19 -4.04 7.82
C GLY A 45 17.38 -3.32 7.16
N LYS A 46 18.61 -3.69 7.56
CA LYS A 46 19.87 -3.08 7.04
C LYS A 46 19.98 -3.12 5.51
N HIS A 47 19.40 -4.14 4.87
CA HIS A 47 19.36 -4.26 3.41
C HIS A 47 18.57 -3.13 2.71
N LYS A 48 17.75 -2.38 3.45
CA LYS A 48 16.99 -1.22 2.92
C LYS A 48 17.72 0.11 3.11
N ARG A 49 18.95 0.10 3.63
CA ARG A 49 19.71 1.31 3.97
C ARG A 49 19.83 2.28 2.78
N ASP A 50 20.16 1.79 1.60
CA ASP A 50 20.34 2.63 0.41
C ASP A 50 19.03 3.25 -0.07
N MET A 51 17.94 2.51 0.02
CA MET A 51 16.61 3.02 -0.28
C MET A 51 16.22 4.14 0.71
N ILE A 52 16.43 3.93 2.00
CA ILE A 52 16.14 4.92 3.04
C ILE A 52 17.04 6.13 2.87
N TYR A 53 18.33 5.92 2.60
CA TYR A 53 19.26 7.00 2.29
C TYR A 53 18.70 7.93 1.20
N SER A 54 18.41 7.40 0.02
CA SER A 54 17.95 8.19 -1.13
C SER A 54 16.63 8.94 -0.86
N ARG A 55 15.78 8.40 0.01
CA ARG A 55 14.49 9.00 0.38
C ARG A 55 14.65 10.11 1.41
N ILE A 56 15.45 9.89 2.44
CA ILE A 56 15.69 10.88 3.51
C ILE A 56 16.56 12.04 3.00
N VAL A 57 17.50 11.81 2.09
CA VAL A 57 18.28 12.89 1.44
C VAL A 57 17.35 13.96 0.82
N ARG A 58 16.21 13.56 0.24
CA ARG A 58 15.24 14.53 -0.29
C ARG A 58 14.66 15.41 0.83
N ARG A 59 14.48 14.85 2.03
CA ARG A 59 14.01 15.62 3.19
C ARG A 59 15.09 16.55 3.71
N ILE A 60 16.34 16.06 3.85
CA ILE A 60 17.50 16.85 4.27
C ILE A 60 17.63 18.09 3.39
N ARG A 61 17.59 17.91 2.05
CA ARG A 61 17.67 19.03 1.09
C ARG A 61 16.49 20.00 1.24
N SER A 62 15.26 19.51 1.37
CA SER A 62 14.07 20.35 1.48
C SER A 62 14.01 21.17 2.77
N LEU A 63 14.71 20.72 3.82
CA LEU A 63 14.84 21.41 5.11
C LEU A 63 16.13 22.24 5.22
N ASN A 64 16.97 22.26 4.15
CA ASN A 64 18.29 22.91 4.12
C ASN A 64 19.23 22.41 5.24
N LEU A 65 19.12 21.15 5.65
CA LEU A 65 20.00 20.50 6.61
C LEU A 65 21.26 19.96 5.91
N GLN A 66 22.33 19.71 6.68
CA GLN A 66 23.63 19.32 6.13
C GLN A 66 23.99 17.85 6.41
N THR A 67 23.33 17.19 7.39
CA THR A 67 23.67 15.84 7.82
C THR A 67 22.42 15.02 8.17
N PHE A 68 22.56 13.67 8.19
CA PHE A 68 21.53 12.77 8.72
C PHE A 68 21.33 12.97 10.23
N SER A 69 22.38 13.27 10.98
CA SER A 69 22.28 13.55 12.42
C SER A 69 21.41 14.78 12.69
N GLU A 70 21.63 15.88 11.95
CA GLU A 70 20.76 17.06 12.04
C GLU A 70 19.30 16.73 11.70
N TYR A 71 19.06 15.87 10.69
CA TYR A 71 17.70 15.43 10.36
C TYR A 71 17.07 14.61 11.48
N CYS A 72 17.84 13.70 12.09
CA CYS A 72 17.36 12.90 13.23
C CYS A 72 16.98 13.80 14.42
N ASP A 73 17.77 14.82 14.71
CA ASP A 73 17.49 15.77 15.78
C ASP A 73 16.32 16.69 15.44
N TYR A 74 16.21 17.12 14.18
CA TYR A 74 15.04 17.84 13.68
C TYR A 74 13.76 17.01 13.82
N LEU A 75 13.77 15.75 13.40
CA LEU A 75 12.62 14.84 13.52
C LEU A 75 12.21 14.61 14.98
N LYS A 76 13.15 14.57 15.94
CA LYS A 76 12.84 14.47 17.37
C LYS A 76 12.12 15.71 17.89
N SER A 77 12.60 16.90 17.52
CA SER A 77 12.15 18.18 18.07
C SER A 77 10.89 18.71 17.35
N HIS A 78 10.66 18.35 16.07
CA HIS A 78 9.56 18.85 15.22
C HIS A 78 8.61 17.74 14.77
N GLN A 79 8.26 16.80 15.67
CA GLN A 79 7.42 15.65 15.32
C GLN A 79 6.08 16.04 14.68
N ASN A 80 5.43 17.09 15.16
CA ASN A 80 4.13 17.51 14.65
C ASN A 80 4.20 17.98 13.18
N GLU A 81 5.30 18.55 12.76
CA GLU A 81 5.49 19.13 11.43
C GLU A 81 6.08 18.10 10.45
N GLU A 82 7.09 17.36 10.89
CA GLU A 82 7.89 16.50 10.01
C GLU A 82 7.41 15.04 9.98
N MET A 83 6.71 14.54 10.98
CA MET A 83 6.34 13.12 11.07
C MET A 83 5.57 12.64 9.84
N THR A 84 4.66 13.44 9.30
CA THR A 84 3.91 13.08 8.09
C THR A 84 4.82 12.94 6.87
N ASN A 85 5.75 13.88 6.71
CA ASN A 85 6.73 13.85 5.61
C ASN A 85 7.71 12.70 5.75
N PHE A 86 8.15 12.42 6.98
CA PHE A 86 8.98 11.27 7.30
C PHE A 86 8.29 9.95 6.91
N ILE A 87 7.04 9.76 7.35
CA ILE A 87 6.25 8.57 7.02
C ILE A 87 6.09 8.44 5.50
N ASN A 88 5.70 9.51 4.81
CA ASN A 88 5.55 9.50 3.36
C ASN A 88 6.88 9.17 2.64
N ALA A 89 8.01 9.58 3.21
CA ALA A 89 9.32 9.28 2.64
C ALA A 89 9.71 7.80 2.77
N ILE A 90 9.36 7.13 3.88
CA ILE A 90 9.77 5.75 4.13
C ILE A 90 8.82 4.70 3.55
N THR A 91 7.57 5.06 3.21
CA THR A 91 6.57 4.14 2.63
C THR A 91 6.96 3.71 1.22
N THR A 92 6.54 2.50 0.83
CA THR A 92 6.77 1.96 -0.51
C THR A 92 5.43 1.64 -1.16
N ASN A 93 5.15 2.30 -2.28
CA ASN A 93 3.81 2.41 -2.85
C ASN A 93 3.69 1.79 -4.25
N LEU A 94 4.41 0.66 -4.51
CA LEU A 94 4.34 -0.02 -5.79
C LEU A 94 3.00 -0.74 -5.96
N THR A 95 2.22 -0.34 -6.95
CA THR A 95 0.91 -0.93 -7.28
C THR A 95 0.64 -0.84 -8.78
N SER A 96 -0.39 -1.52 -9.26
CA SER A 96 -0.89 -1.45 -10.64
C SER A 96 -2.38 -1.79 -10.69
N PHE A 97 -3.05 -1.36 -11.75
CA PHE A 97 -4.42 -1.79 -12.00
C PHE A 97 -4.48 -3.32 -12.16
N PHE A 98 -5.50 -3.94 -11.56
CA PHE A 98 -5.74 -5.39 -11.58
C PHE A 98 -4.55 -6.25 -11.17
N ARG A 99 -3.64 -5.72 -10.34
CA ARG A 99 -2.52 -6.49 -9.78
C ARG A 99 -3.05 -7.78 -9.15
N GLU A 100 -2.42 -8.95 -9.50
CA GLU A 100 -2.87 -10.29 -9.10
C GLU A 100 -4.32 -10.54 -9.56
N GLU A 101 -4.53 -10.51 -10.88
CA GLU A 101 -5.82 -10.52 -11.58
C GLU A 101 -6.78 -11.62 -11.09
N HIS A 102 -6.24 -12.77 -10.71
CA HIS A 102 -7.02 -13.90 -10.17
C HIS A 102 -7.87 -13.54 -8.93
N HIS A 103 -7.52 -12.49 -8.17
CA HIS A 103 -8.34 -11.99 -7.07
C HIS A 103 -9.62 -11.33 -7.58
N PHE A 104 -9.51 -10.59 -8.68
CA PHE A 104 -10.65 -9.92 -9.30
C PHE A 104 -11.55 -10.92 -10.03
N ASP A 105 -10.98 -11.98 -10.62
CA ASP A 105 -11.75 -13.09 -11.20
C ASP A 105 -12.54 -13.81 -10.11
N PHE A 106 -11.90 -14.19 -9.00
CA PHE A 106 -12.60 -14.82 -7.88
C PHE A 106 -13.68 -13.90 -7.27
N LEU A 107 -13.38 -12.61 -7.17
CA LEU A 107 -14.34 -11.60 -6.71
C LEU A 107 -15.59 -11.59 -7.61
N LYS A 108 -15.40 -11.58 -8.95
CA LYS A 108 -16.46 -11.54 -9.95
C LYS A 108 -17.24 -12.84 -10.00
N ASP A 109 -16.56 -13.98 -10.03
CA ASP A 109 -17.16 -15.27 -10.35
C ASP A 109 -17.73 -15.97 -9.11
N THR A 110 -17.26 -15.64 -7.91
CA THR A 110 -17.67 -16.29 -6.66
C THR A 110 -18.28 -15.32 -5.66
N VAL A 111 -17.53 -14.28 -5.27
CA VAL A 111 -17.91 -13.41 -4.14
C VAL A 111 -19.12 -12.55 -4.46
N ILE A 112 -19.13 -11.92 -5.63
CA ILE A 112 -20.24 -11.03 -6.04
C ILE A 112 -21.55 -11.78 -6.19
N PRO A 113 -21.64 -12.94 -6.86
CA PRO A 113 -22.87 -13.75 -6.92
C PRO A 113 -23.37 -14.14 -5.52
N GLU A 114 -22.48 -14.56 -4.62
CA GLU A 114 -22.84 -14.89 -3.24
C GLU A 114 -23.40 -13.68 -2.49
N ILE A 115 -22.76 -12.52 -2.59
CA ILE A 115 -23.22 -11.27 -1.95
C ILE A 115 -24.58 -10.83 -2.54
N LYS A 116 -24.75 -10.92 -3.85
CA LYS A 116 -26.04 -10.62 -4.48
C LYS A 116 -27.18 -11.48 -3.94
N SER A 117 -26.91 -12.77 -3.74
CA SER A 117 -27.88 -13.72 -3.18
C SER A 117 -28.17 -13.41 -1.69
N LYS A 118 -27.17 -13.14 -0.88
CA LYS A 118 -27.32 -12.90 0.57
C LYS A 118 -27.88 -11.53 0.92
N ASN A 119 -27.52 -10.51 0.18
CA ASN A 119 -27.84 -9.12 0.49
C ASN A 119 -29.04 -8.58 -0.31
N THR A 120 -29.95 -9.45 -0.75
CA THR A 120 -31.13 -9.09 -1.59
C THR A 120 -32.02 -8.00 -0.97
N VAL A 121 -32.18 -8.01 0.35
CA VAL A 121 -33.02 -7.04 1.08
C VAL A 121 -32.26 -5.75 1.32
N SER A 122 -31.03 -5.82 1.83
CA SER A 122 -30.24 -4.63 2.17
C SER A 122 -29.68 -3.93 0.95
N LYS A 123 -29.38 -4.67 -0.11
CA LYS A 123 -28.71 -4.21 -1.33
C LYS A 123 -27.44 -3.39 -1.05
N LYS A 124 -26.69 -3.78 0.00
CA LYS A 124 -25.47 -3.08 0.43
C LYS A 124 -24.23 -3.95 0.22
N LEU A 125 -23.20 -3.36 -0.35
CA LEU A 125 -21.87 -3.95 -0.46
C LEU A 125 -20.85 -2.97 0.16
N ARG A 126 -20.09 -3.44 1.12
CA ARG A 126 -19.07 -2.66 1.83
C ARG A 126 -17.73 -3.35 1.67
N VAL A 127 -16.79 -2.64 1.07
CA VAL A 127 -15.45 -3.15 0.75
C VAL A 127 -14.42 -2.20 1.33
N TRP A 128 -13.30 -2.75 1.81
CA TRP A 128 -12.18 -1.98 2.30
C TRP A 128 -10.90 -2.39 1.59
N SER A 129 -10.25 -1.44 0.94
CA SER A 129 -8.88 -1.53 0.41
C SER A 129 -7.95 -0.90 1.45
N ALA A 130 -7.26 -1.75 2.21
CA ALA A 130 -6.39 -1.40 3.33
C ALA A 130 -4.93 -1.40 2.88
N GLY A 131 -4.35 -0.23 2.63
CA GLY A 131 -3.09 -0.02 1.94
C GLY A 131 -3.32 0.21 0.45
N CYS A 132 -4.16 1.21 0.13
CA CYS A 132 -4.65 1.44 -1.23
C CYS A 132 -3.61 2.06 -2.18
N SER A 133 -2.45 2.49 -1.67
CA SER A 133 -1.40 3.15 -2.45
C SER A 133 -1.98 4.31 -3.30
N THR A 134 -1.53 4.45 -4.53
CA THR A 134 -1.96 5.50 -5.49
C THR A 134 -3.36 5.28 -6.09
N GLY A 135 -4.11 4.27 -5.61
CA GLY A 135 -5.53 4.12 -5.90
C GLY A 135 -5.89 3.11 -6.99
N GLU A 136 -4.93 2.45 -7.62
CA GLU A 136 -5.19 1.48 -8.70
C GLU A 136 -6.04 0.28 -8.21
N GLU A 137 -5.80 -0.21 -6.97
CA GLU A 137 -6.59 -1.29 -6.39
C GLU A 137 -8.06 -0.89 -6.15
N PRO A 138 -8.37 0.18 -5.40
CA PRO A 138 -9.77 0.57 -5.21
C PRO A 138 -10.49 0.94 -6.51
N TYR A 139 -9.80 1.47 -7.52
CA TYR A 139 -10.41 1.70 -8.83
C TYR A 139 -10.64 0.40 -9.61
N SER A 140 -9.74 -0.57 -9.52
CA SER A 140 -9.96 -1.91 -10.09
C SER A 140 -11.18 -2.59 -9.44
N LEU A 141 -11.35 -2.45 -8.13
CA LEU A 141 -12.55 -2.89 -7.42
C LEU A 141 -13.81 -2.17 -7.92
N ALA A 142 -13.75 -0.84 -8.05
CA ALA A 142 -14.88 -0.06 -8.54
C ALA A 142 -15.29 -0.44 -9.98
N MET A 143 -14.33 -0.65 -10.88
CA MET A 143 -14.58 -1.14 -12.25
C MET A 143 -15.23 -2.51 -12.24
N THR A 144 -14.74 -3.44 -11.40
CA THR A 144 -15.31 -4.78 -11.25
C THR A 144 -16.75 -4.72 -10.75
N PHE A 145 -17.03 -3.94 -9.71
CA PHE A 145 -18.38 -3.78 -9.18
C PHE A 145 -19.31 -3.07 -10.16
N HIS A 146 -18.87 -1.98 -10.77
CA HIS A 146 -19.67 -1.26 -11.76
C HIS A 146 -20.11 -2.17 -12.91
N SER A 147 -19.20 -3.01 -13.40
CA SER A 147 -19.53 -3.98 -14.45
C SER A 147 -20.48 -5.08 -13.95
N ALA A 148 -20.22 -5.64 -12.78
CA ALA A 148 -20.97 -6.77 -12.25
C ALA A 148 -22.37 -6.41 -11.75
N PHE A 149 -22.62 -5.14 -11.38
CA PHE A 149 -23.91 -4.65 -10.89
C PHE A 149 -24.64 -3.76 -11.90
N SER A 150 -24.21 -3.71 -13.17
CA SER A 150 -24.82 -2.89 -14.22
C SER A 150 -26.32 -3.12 -14.35
N ASP A 151 -26.79 -4.37 -14.20
CA ASP A 151 -28.19 -4.78 -14.33
C ASP A 151 -28.92 -4.82 -12.97
N ALA A 152 -28.22 -4.54 -11.87
CA ALA A 152 -28.73 -4.67 -10.51
C ALA A 152 -29.09 -3.29 -9.91
N ARG A 153 -30.32 -2.83 -10.15
CA ARG A 153 -30.76 -1.53 -9.64
C ARG A 153 -30.85 -1.47 -8.11
N GLY A 154 -30.49 -0.31 -7.56
CA GLY A 154 -30.70 0.02 -6.15
C GLY A 154 -29.62 -0.51 -5.20
N TRP A 155 -28.49 -0.98 -5.69
CA TRP A 155 -27.36 -1.36 -4.83
C TRP A 155 -26.57 -0.14 -4.35
N ASP A 156 -26.35 -0.10 -3.05
CA ASP A 156 -25.46 0.87 -2.38
C ASP A 156 -24.09 0.23 -2.17
N ILE A 157 -23.18 0.49 -3.10
CA ILE A 157 -21.82 -0.03 -3.12
C ILE A 157 -20.86 1.06 -2.64
N LYS A 158 -20.04 0.76 -1.62
CA LYS A 158 -19.03 1.68 -1.10
C LYS A 158 -17.70 0.95 -0.89
N VAL A 159 -16.65 1.56 -1.40
CA VAL A 159 -15.26 1.14 -1.21
C VAL A 159 -14.57 2.17 -0.32
N LEU A 160 -14.17 1.77 0.87
CA LEU A 160 -13.26 2.55 1.68
C LEU A 160 -11.84 2.24 1.23
N ALA A 161 -11.09 3.24 0.83
CA ALA A 161 -9.68 3.14 0.44
C ALA A 161 -8.83 3.89 1.46
N THR A 162 -7.91 3.20 2.11
CA THR A 162 -7.07 3.82 3.14
C THR A 162 -5.59 3.53 2.91
N ASP A 163 -4.77 4.52 3.22
CA ASP A 163 -3.32 4.38 3.24
C ASP A 163 -2.72 5.25 4.36
N LEU A 164 -1.52 4.91 4.77
CA LEU A 164 -0.75 5.68 5.75
C LEU A 164 -0.14 6.94 5.12
N ASP A 165 0.27 6.84 3.85
CA ASP A 165 0.92 7.90 3.07
C ASP A 165 -0.13 8.88 2.53
N THR A 166 -0.03 10.13 2.97
CA THR A 166 -0.99 11.18 2.57
C THR A 166 -0.88 11.56 1.10
N ASN A 167 0.30 11.43 0.49
CA ASN A 167 0.52 11.78 -0.92
C ASN A 167 -0.21 10.79 -1.83
N VAL A 168 -0.15 9.48 -1.52
CA VAL A 168 -0.83 8.48 -2.33
C VAL A 168 -2.34 8.52 -2.14
N VAL A 169 -2.83 8.84 -0.94
CA VAL A 169 -4.26 9.09 -0.68
C VAL A 169 -4.75 10.27 -1.53
N LEU A 170 -3.99 11.35 -1.59
CA LEU A 170 -4.32 12.50 -2.42
C LEU A 170 -4.30 12.14 -3.91
N HIS A 171 -3.29 11.39 -4.36
CA HIS A 171 -3.20 10.90 -5.73
C HIS A 171 -4.43 10.04 -6.10
N GLY A 172 -4.79 9.08 -5.25
CA GLY A 172 -6.00 8.27 -5.43
C GLY A 172 -7.28 9.11 -5.51
N LYS A 173 -7.43 10.13 -4.64
CA LYS A 173 -8.58 11.07 -4.71
C LYS A 173 -8.62 11.82 -6.04
N THR A 174 -7.47 12.26 -6.55
CA THR A 174 -7.37 12.93 -7.85
C THR A 174 -7.75 11.97 -8.96
N GLY A 175 -7.24 10.73 -8.92
CA GLY A 175 -7.54 9.67 -9.88
C GLY A 175 -7.03 9.98 -11.27
N VAL A 176 -5.88 10.66 -11.38
CA VAL A 176 -5.23 10.99 -12.66
C VAL A 176 -3.93 10.20 -12.77
N TYR A 177 -3.77 9.45 -13.84
CA TYR A 177 -2.66 8.53 -14.08
C TYR A 177 -1.97 8.87 -15.39
N VAL A 178 -0.64 8.91 -15.40
CA VAL A 178 0.15 9.05 -16.63
C VAL A 178 0.05 7.78 -17.48
N GLN A 179 0.32 7.91 -18.78
CA GLN A 179 0.22 6.82 -19.78
C GLN A 179 0.81 5.51 -19.28
N ASP A 180 2.05 5.51 -18.79
CA ASP A 180 2.77 4.31 -18.36
C ASP A 180 2.05 3.51 -17.25
N ARG A 181 1.19 4.17 -16.48
CA ARG A 181 0.40 3.52 -15.41
C ARG A 181 -0.80 2.74 -15.93
N VAL A 182 -1.26 3.06 -17.13
CA VAL A 182 -2.46 2.47 -17.76
C VAL A 182 -2.17 1.63 -18.99
N ASP A 183 -0.91 1.60 -19.47
CA ASP A 183 -0.49 0.87 -20.68
C ASP A 183 -0.79 -0.63 -20.64
N GLY A 184 -0.82 -1.23 -19.45
CA GLY A 184 -1.19 -2.64 -19.27
C GLY A 184 -2.70 -2.93 -19.35
N LEU A 185 -3.55 -1.89 -19.47
CA LEU A 185 -5.00 -2.08 -19.53
C LEU A 185 -5.48 -2.33 -20.95
N PRO A 186 -6.45 -3.25 -21.15
CA PRO A 186 -7.14 -3.38 -22.45
C PRO A 186 -7.76 -2.06 -22.89
N ALA A 187 -7.69 -1.75 -24.19
CA ALA A 187 -8.22 -0.50 -24.75
C ALA A 187 -9.72 -0.31 -24.45
N SER A 188 -10.49 -1.40 -24.36
CA SER A 188 -11.91 -1.36 -23.99
C SER A 188 -12.13 -0.89 -22.54
N ILE A 189 -11.25 -1.31 -21.60
CA ILE A 189 -11.28 -0.88 -20.21
C ILE A 189 -10.90 0.59 -20.13
N LEU A 190 -9.85 1.01 -20.84
CA LEU A 190 -9.41 2.40 -20.85
C LEU A 190 -10.51 3.33 -21.38
N LYS A 191 -11.07 3.03 -22.55
CA LYS A 191 -12.14 3.83 -23.17
C LYS A 191 -13.41 3.95 -22.32
N LYS A 192 -13.76 2.89 -21.58
CA LYS A 192 -14.98 2.86 -20.76
C LYS A 192 -14.84 3.61 -19.45
N ASN A 193 -13.65 3.60 -18.84
CA ASN A 193 -13.47 3.97 -17.45
C ASN A 193 -12.59 5.20 -17.22
N PHE A 194 -11.97 5.74 -18.28
CA PHE A 194 -11.09 6.89 -18.18
C PHE A 194 -11.45 7.96 -19.21
N ASN A 195 -11.09 9.19 -18.90
CA ASN A 195 -11.10 10.33 -19.82
C ASN A 195 -9.64 10.77 -20.04
N GLU A 196 -9.24 10.96 -21.30
CA GLU A 196 -7.92 11.53 -21.58
C GLU A 196 -7.89 13.00 -21.14
N VAL A 197 -6.83 13.39 -20.42
CA VAL A 197 -6.65 14.74 -19.89
C VAL A 197 -5.24 15.23 -20.15
N VAL A 198 -5.06 16.55 -20.13
CA VAL A 198 -3.70 17.14 -20.18
C VAL A 198 -3.04 16.97 -18.82
N PRO A 199 -1.85 16.31 -18.74
CA PRO A 199 -1.14 16.19 -17.47
C PRO A 199 -0.70 17.55 -16.93
N ALA A 200 -0.60 17.68 -15.61
CA ALA A 200 -0.15 18.90 -14.94
C ALA A 200 1.25 19.37 -15.40
N SER A 201 2.09 18.43 -15.84
CA SER A 201 3.40 18.74 -16.43
C SER A 201 3.34 19.37 -17.82
N GLY A 202 2.17 19.38 -18.47
CA GLY A 202 1.99 19.81 -19.86
C GLY A 202 2.65 18.89 -20.91
N ARG A 203 3.19 17.72 -20.51
CA ARG A 203 3.91 16.81 -21.39
C ARG A 203 3.35 15.38 -21.27
N GLY A 204 3.23 14.67 -22.41
CA GLY A 204 2.73 13.31 -22.47
C GLY A 204 1.20 13.23 -22.40
N ARG A 205 0.68 12.03 -22.09
CA ARG A 205 -0.75 11.76 -21.93
C ARG A 205 -1.04 11.38 -20.49
N ALA A 206 -2.21 11.76 -20.01
CA ALA A 206 -2.74 11.34 -18.73
C ALA A 206 -4.22 10.98 -18.87
N TYR A 207 -4.69 10.17 -17.96
CA TYR A 207 -6.02 9.59 -17.94
C TYR A 207 -6.65 9.78 -16.57
N GLU A 208 -7.78 10.45 -16.54
CA GLU A 208 -8.56 10.65 -15.32
C GLU A 208 -9.65 9.58 -15.21
N MET A 209 -9.77 8.99 -14.03
CA MET A 209 -10.87 8.07 -13.73
C MET A 209 -12.22 8.73 -13.91
N SER A 210 -13.12 8.05 -14.60
CA SER A 210 -14.48 8.56 -14.84
C SER A 210 -15.24 8.83 -13.54
N PRO A 211 -16.02 9.93 -13.45
CA PRO A 211 -16.74 10.32 -12.23
C PRO A 211 -17.67 9.22 -11.67
N HIS A 212 -18.27 8.41 -12.56
CA HIS A 212 -19.15 7.31 -12.17
C HIS A 212 -18.45 6.20 -11.38
N LEU A 213 -17.11 6.10 -11.45
CA LEU A 213 -16.31 5.19 -10.62
C LEU A 213 -15.85 5.85 -9.32
N LYS A 214 -15.46 7.13 -9.37
CA LYS A 214 -15.04 7.88 -8.20
C LYS A 214 -16.10 7.91 -7.10
N GLN A 215 -17.39 7.93 -7.45
CA GLN A 215 -18.52 7.94 -6.50
C GLN A 215 -18.60 6.69 -5.59
N TYR A 216 -18.01 5.57 -6.01
CA TYR A 216 -17.96 4.36 -5.18
C TYR A 216 -16.95 4.46 -4.06
N ILE A 217 -15.91 5.31 -4.19
CA ILE A 217 -14.69 5.25 -3.39
C ILE A 217 -14.59 6.45 -2.44
N THR A 218 -14.24 6.15 -1.19
CA THR A 218 -13.86 7.17 -0.21
C THR A 218 -12.41 6.93 0.20
N PHE A 219 -11.54 7.87 -0.10
CA PHE A 219 -10.12 7.82 0.26
C PHE A 219 -9.85 8.54 1.58
N ASN A 220 -9.20 7.86 2.53
CA ASN A 220 -8.82 8.43 3.81
C ASN A 220 -7.42 7.99 4.24
N ARG A 221 -6.74 8.85 5.00
CA ARG A 221 -5.53 8.44 5.71
C ARG A 221 -5.91 7.54 6.88
N LEU A 222 -5.20 6.41 7.02
CA LEU A 222 -5.34 5.51 8.16
C LEU A 222 -4.03 4.82 8.48
N ASN A 223 -3.62 4.84 9.75
CA ASN A 223 -2.59 3.95 10.25
C ASN A 223 -3.27 2.65 10.71
N LEU A 224 -2.88 1.52 10.11
CA LEU A 224 -3.46 0.20 10.46
C LEU A 224 -3.17 -0.23 11.91
N LEU A 225 -2.18 0.37 12.55
CA LEU A 225 -1.84 0.08 13.95
C LEU A 225 -2.56 0.98 14.96
N SER A 226 -3.16 2.09 14.51
CA SER A 226 -3.98 2.95 15.36
C SER A 226 -5.42 2.43 15.49
N ASP A 227 -6.22 3.08 16.31
CA ASP A 227 -7.65 2.79 16.39
C ASP A 227 -8.35 3.11 15.06
N TRP A 228 -9.30 2.27 14.68
CA TRP A 228 -10.05 2.44 13.45
C TRP A 228 -11.39 3.11 13.73
N PRO A 229 -11.70 4.24 13.07
CA PRO A 229 -12.95 4.96 13.32
C PRO A 229 -14.20 4.30 12.72
N MET A 230 -14.01 3.24 11.91
CA MET A 230 -15.11 2.56 11.25
C MET A 230 -15.92 1.74 12.26
N LYS A 231 -17.25 1.91 12.24
CA LYS A 231 -18.18 1.17 13.11
C LYS A 231 -18.90 0.03 12.38
N GLY A 232 -18.99 0.13 11.04
CA GLY A 232 -19.68 -0.87 10.20
C GLY A 232 -18.79 -2.02 9.81
N LYS A 233 -19.40 -3.19 9.54
CA LYS A 233 -18.71 -4.38 9.05
C LYS A 233 -18.59 -4.36 7.53
N PHE A 234 -17.51 -4.97 7.01
CA PHE A 234 -17.25 -5.13 5.59
C PHE A 234 -17.66 -6.53 5.10
N ASP A 235 -18.12 -6.61 3.86
CA ASP A 235 -18.31 -7.86 3.15
C ASP A 235 -16.97 -8.42 2.67
N VAL A 236 -16.07 -7.51 2.25
CA VAL A 236 -14.76 -7.83 1.67
C VAL A 236 -13.69 -6.86 2.17
N ILE A 237 -12.52 -7.37 2.52
CA ILE A 237 -11.31 -6.59 2.81
C ILE A 237 -10.19 -7.04 1.86
N PHE A 238 -9.55 -6.08 1.20
CA PHE A 238 -8.28 -6.23 0.49
C PHE A 238 -7.18 -5.60 1.33
N CYS A 239 -6.20 -6.40 1.75
CA CYS A 239 -4.99 -5.94 2.42
C CYS A 239 -3.79 -6.64 1.78
N ARG A 240 -3.33 -6.12 0.66
CA ARG A 240 -2.39 -6.81 -0.23
C ARG A 240 -1.05 -6.11 -0.28
N ASN A 241 0.02 -6.88 -0.11
CA ASN A 241 1.40 -6.39 -0.13
C ASN A 241 1.68 -5.30 0.93
N VAL A 242 1.03 -5.40 2.08
CA VAL A 242 1.13 -4.47 3.21
C VAL A 242 1.73 -5.16 4.43
N VAL A 243 1.26 -6.36 4.77
CA VAL A 243 1.68 -7.03 6.00
C VAL A 243 3.10 -7.58 5.94
N ILE A 244 3.70 -7.63 4.74
CA ILE A 244 5.13 -7.96 4.54
C ILE A 244 6.07 -6.99 5.26
N TYR A 245 5.60 -5.80 5.62
CA TYR A 245 6.38 -4.80 6.34
C TYR A 245 6.32 -4.95 7.85
N PHE A 246 5.45 -5.81 8.38
CA PHE A 246 5.21 -5.98 9.81
C PHE A 246 5.83 -7.27 10.34
N ASN A 247 6.20 -7.28 11.62
CA ASN A 247 6.58 -8.50 12.31
C ASN A 247 5.36 -9.42 12.56
N LYS A 248 5.61 -10.67 12.96
CA LYS A 248 4.55 -11.69 13.12
C LYS A 248 3.53 -11.35 14.20
N ASP A 249 3.93 -10.69 15.28
CA ASP A 249 3.00 -10.31 16.34
C ASP A 249 2.06 -9.20 15.88
N THR A 250 2.59 -8.19 15.17
CA THR A 250 1.79 -7.14 14.53
C THR A 250 0.84 -7.73 13.48
N GLN A 251 1.31 -8.69 12.66
CA GLN A 251 0.45 -9.38 11.70
C GLN A 251 -0.72 -10.08 12.39
N ARG A 252 -0.47 -10.80 13.51
CA ARG A 252 -1.51 -11.50 14.27
C ARG A 252 -2.59 -10.54 14.76
N ILE A 253 -2.17 -9.45 15.41
CA ILE A 253 -3.09 -8.41 15.90
C ILE A 253 -3.92 -7.84 14.75
N LEU A 254 -3.27 -7.54 13.62
CA LEU A 254 -3.93 -6.93 12.47
C LEU A 254 -4.97 -7.86 11.83
N PHE A 255 -4.64 -9.15 11.65
CA PHE A 255 -5.60 -10.11 11.09
C PHE A 255 -6.77 -10.40 12.01
N ASP A 256 -6.57 -10.40 13.33
CA ASP A 256 -7.67 -10.54 14.29
C ASP A 256 -8.60 -9.32 14.21
N ARG A 257 -8.05 -8.10 14.09
CA ARG A 257 -8.84 -6.87 13.87
C ARG A 257 -9.60 -6.92 12.54
N TYR A 258 -9.00 -7.45 11.45
CA TYR A 258 -9.72 -7.63 10.17
C TYR A 258 -10.88 -8.62 10.32
N ALA A 259 -10.69 -9.73 11.05
CA ALA A 259 -11.78 -10.65 11.34
C ALA A 259 -12.91 -9.96 12.11
N ASP A 260 -12.59 -9.07 13.08
CA ASP A 260 -13.59 -8.29 13.80
C ASP A 260 -14.34 -7.31 12.89
N MET A 261 -13.69 -6.76 11.87
CA MET A 261 -14.30 -5.83 10.91
C MET A 261 -15.05 -6.51 9.76
N LEU A 262 -14.86 -7.81 9.55
CA LEU A 262 -15.60 -8.56 8.54
C LEU A 262 -16.96 -9.05 9.09
N LYS A 263 -17.97 -9.05 8.22
CA LYS A 263 -19.23 -9.77 8.43
C LYS A 263 -18.95 -11.28 8.57
N PRO A 264 -19.86 -12.06 9.17
CA PRO A 264 -19.78 -13.51 9.10
C PRO A 264 -19.64 -14.00 7.65
N ASN A 265 -18.73 -14.94 7.40
CA ASN A 265 -18.37 -15.42 6.07
C ASN A 265 -17.86 -14.35 5.09
N GLY A 266 -17.41 -13.20 5.58
CA GLY A 266 -16.77 -12.17 4.77
C GLY A 266 -15.40 -12.61 4.27
N TYR A 267 -14.90 -11.95 3.24
CA TYR A 267 -13.69 -12.34 2.53
C TYR A 267 -12.52 -11.40 2.82
N LEU A 268 -11.34 -12.00 2.98
CA LEU A 268 -10.06 -11.29 3.09
C LEU A 268 -9.14 -11.72 1.94
N PHE A 269 -8.62 -10.75 1.21
CA PHE A 269 -7.62 -10.92 0.16
C PHE A 269 -6.30 -10.34 0.61
N ILE A 270 -5.22 -11.11 0.52
CA ILE A 270 -3.85 -10.67 0.84
C ILE A 270 -2.93 -10.88 -0.36
N GLY A 271 -1.74 -10.26 -0.37
CA GLY A 271 -0.80 -10.37 -1.49
C GLY A 271 -0.16 -11.76 -1.62
N HIS A 272 0.33 -12.09 -2.80
CA HIS A 272 0.84 -13.42 -3.14
C HIS A 272 2.01 -13.91 -2.25
N SER A 273 2.80 -13.01 -1.68
CA SER A 273 3.92 -13.32 -0.77
C SER A 273 3.52 -13.32 0.71
N GLU A 274 2.23 -13.17 1.02
CA GLU A 274 1.67 -13.11 2.36
C GLU A 274 0.92 -14.39 2.70
N THR A 275 0.82 -14.73 3.99
CA THR A 275 0.10 -15.92 4.44
C THR A 275 -0.47 -15.73 5.84
N LEU A 276 -1.66 -16.32 6.09
CA LEU A 276 -2.25 -16.41 7.42
C LEU A 276 -1.87 -17.70 8.15
N HIS A 277 -1.16 -18.62 7.47
CA HIS A 277 -0.76 -19.89 8.08
C HIS A 277 0.12 -19.65 9.32
N GLY A 278 -0.28 -20.22 10.46
CA GLY A 278 0.42 -20.04 11.74
C GLY A 278 0.27 -18.63 12.35
N VAL A 279 -0.53 -17.73 11.75
CA VAL A 279 -0.73 -16.36 12.25
C VAL A 279 -2.08 -16.24 12.99
N THR A 280 -3.18 -16.67 12.38
CA THR A 280 -4.52 -16.67 12.99
C THR A 280 -5.32 -17.89 12.57
N LYS A 281 -6.29 -18.30 13.41
CA LYS A 281 -7.22 -19.41 13.13
C LYS A 281 -8.63 -18.92 12.75
N ARG A 282 -8.81 -17.61 12.61
CA ARG A 282 -10.13 -17.00 12.36
C ARG A 282 -10.56 -17.03 10.90
N PHE A 283 -9.70 -17.58 10.03
CA PHE A 283 -9.94 -17.64 8.59
C PHE A 283 -9.67 -19.03 8.04
N GLU A 284 -10.51 -19.44 7.10
CA GLU A 284 -10.31 -20.58 6.22
C GLU A 284 -9.65 -20.15 4.93
N SER A 285 -8.63 -20.87 4.46
CA SER A 285 -7.99 -20.62 3.18
C SER A 285 -8.79 -21.21 2.03
N LEU A 286 -9.09 -20.39 1.02
CA LEU A 286 -9.72 -20.80 -0.23
C LEU A 286 -8.70 -21.02 -1.36
N GLY A 287 -7.39 -20.91 -1.04
CA GLY A 287 -6.31 -20.94 -2.00
C GLY A 287 -5.97 -19.56 -2.57
N ARG A 288 -4.81 -19.46 -3.22
CA ARG A 288 -4.33 -18.24 -3.91
C ARG A 288 -4.43 -16.95 -3.09
N THR A 289 -4.10 -17.03 -1.79
CA THR A 289 -4.14 -15.91 -0.82
C THR A 289 -5.53 -15.27 -0.63
N ILE A 290 -6.57 -16.04 -0.84
CA ILE A 290 -7.97 -15.70 -0.59
C ILE A 290 -8.44 -16.46 0.65
N TYR A 291 -9.11 -15.76 1.55
CA TYR A 291 -9.54 -16.31 2.83
C TYR A 291 -10.99 -15.93 3.13
N ARG A 292 -11.70 -16.85 3.80
CA ARG A 292 -13.05 -16.61 4.33
C ARG A 292 -13.01 -16.55 5.84
N LYS A 293 -13.66 -15.58 6.45
CA LYS A 293 -13.83 -15.52 7.90
C LYS A 293 -14.72 -16.68 8.39
N ILE A 294 -14.26 -17.38 9.44
CA ILE A 294 -15.00 -18.48 10.09
C ILE A 294 -15.37 -18.18 11.55
N SER A 295 -14.71 -17.21 12.21
CA SER A 295 -15.00 -16.83 13.60
C SER A 295 -14.73 -15.34 13.90
#